data_fc757d7d13e12018fc6fd1015452c430
#
_entry.id   fc757d7d13e12018fc6fd1015452c430
#
_cell.length_a   1.000
_cell.length_b   1.000
_cell.length_c   1.000
_cell.angle_alpha   90.00
_cell.angle_beta   90.00
_cell.angle_gamma   90.00
#
_symmetry.space_group_name_H-M   'P 1'
#
loop_
_entity.id
_entity.type
_entity.pdbx_description
1 polymer ?
#
loop_
_entity_poly.entity_id
_entity_poly.type
_entity_poly.pdbx_seq_one_letter_code
_entity_poly.pdbx_strand_id
1 'polypeptide(L)'
;MEEIRQMAKKKEPTNGEIMAKEIIAKYKPKTVEDMQNALKDIFGPMFEAMLNGEMDNHLGYDSNDHGAKPTENRRNGYIEKTVRTSQGNVEIKAPRDRDGSFEPQVIPKRSRDVSGIEDKVLAMYARGMSQRDISSTIDDIYGFTLSAEKISDITDRVLDELNEWQNRPLKKVYAFVFVDCMYVTIRRDYEVKETAVYTILGYDLQGKKDILGLWLNETKSKNVWMQIFDEIKKRGVEEIFFISMDGVSGLTDGAKSIFPNVIVQRCIVHLIRNSVKYIPSKDYKAFTSNLKKIYGAPSLKSAENEFEKFKQTWACLLYTSDAADD
;
A
#
# COMPACT_ATOMS: atom_id res chain seq x y z
N MET A 1 -59.25 -29.38 -1.83
CA MET A 1 -57.92 -28.87 -1.48
C MET A 1 -57.01 -29.12 -2.69
N GLU A 2 -57.00 -28.14 -3.57
CA GLU A 2 -56.22 -28.21 -4.81
C GLU A 2 -54.83 -27.59 -4.55
N GLU A 3 -53.85 -28.45 -4.80
CA GLU A 3 -52.43 -28.09 -4.73
C GLU A 3 -52.07 -27.05 -5.79
N ILE A 4 -51.77 -25.84 -5.38
CA ILE A 4 -51.14 -24.84 -6.23
C ILE A 4 -49.63 -25.20 -6.32
N ARG A 5 -49.27 -26.01 -7.28
CA ARG A 5 -47.87 -26.15 -7.74
C ARG A 5 -47.47 -24.85 -8.41
N GLN A 6 -46.77 -24.00 -7.68
CA GLN A 6 -46.00 -22.90 -8.26
C GLN A 6 -44.92 -23.50 -9.19
N MET A 7 -45.16 -23.45 -10.47
CA MET A 7 -44.11 -23.66 -11.49
C MET A 7 -43.06 -22.55 -11.35
N ALA A 8 -41.91 -22.87 -10.77
CA ALA A 8 -40.76 -22.02 -10.81
C ALA A 8 -40.44 -21.73 -12.29
N LYS A 9 -40.60 -20.47 -12.72
CA LYS A 9 -40.18 -20.02 -14.05
C LYS A 9 -38.68 -20.36 -14.19
N LYS A 10 -38.34 -21.24 -15.12
CA LYS A 10 -36.98 -21.56 -15.51
C LYS A 10 -36.35 -20.25 -15.98
N LYS A 11 -35.38 -19.73 -15.23
CA LYS A 11 -34.65 -18.53 -15.57
C LYS A 11 -33.92 -18.79 -16.89
N GLU A 12 -34.12 -17.95 -17.87
CA GLU A 12 -33.34 -18.05 -19.14
C GLU A 12 -31.87 -17.97 -18.83
N PRO A 13 -31.02 -18.83 -19.43
CA PRO A 13 -29.60 -18.82 -19.17
C PRO A 13 -28.99 -17.49 -19.63
N THR A 14 -28.13 -16.93 -18.83
CA THR A 14 -27.35 -15.74 -19.20
C THR A 14 -26.40 -16.05 -20.35
N ASN A 15 -26.01 -15.02 -21.12
CA ASN A 15 -25.02 -15.20 -22.20
C ASN A 15 -23.74 -15.86 -21.68
N GLY A 16 -23.29 -15.53 -20.45
CA GLY A 16 -22.14 -16.16 -19.82
C GLY A 16 -22.34 -17.67 -19.55
N GLU A 17 -23.54 -18.10 -19.14
CA GLU A 17 -23.86 -19.53 -18.94
C GLU A 17 -23.93 -20.30 -20.27
N ILE A 18 -24.36 -19.65 -21.34
CA ILE A 18 -24.37 -20.23 -22.69
C ILE A 18 -22.92 -20.43 -23.17
N MET A 19 -22.13 -19.39 -23.10
CA MET A 19 -20.69 -19.44 -23.49
C MET A 19 -19.92 -20.47 -22.65
N ALA A 20 -20.11 -20.50 -21.33
CA ALA A 20 -19.47 -21.48 -20.47
C ALA A 20 -19.80 -22.93 -20.86
N LYS A 21 -21.07 -23.25 -21.23
CA LYS A 21 -21.47 -24.56 -21.71
C LYS A 21 -20.80 -24.92 -23.04
N GLU A 22 -20.66 -23.97 -23.95
CA GLU A 22 -19.98 -24.17 -25.25
C GLU A 22 -18.49 -24.45 -25.05
N ILE A 23 -17.81 -23.69 -24.19
CA ILE A 23 -16.40 -23.89 -23.83
C ILE A 23 -16.21 -25.28 -23.21
N ILE A 24 -17.02 -25.66 -22.22
CA ILE A 24 -16.94 -26.97 -21.57
C ILE A 24 -17.20 -28.10 -22.57
N ALA A 25 -18.16 -27.94 -23.46
CA ALA A 25 -18.48 -28.94 -24.48
C ALA A 25 -17.34 -29.12 -25.49
N LYS A 26 -16.69 -28.04 -25.88
CA LYS A 26 -15.61 -28.02 -26.87
C LYS A 26 -14.28 -28.53 -26.30
N TYR A 27 -13.86 -28.00 -25.15
CA TYR A 27 -12.54 -28.27 -24.57
C TYR A 27 -12.53 -29.45 -23.58
N LYS A 28 -13.69 -29.81 -23.02
CA LYS A 28 -13.87 -30.92 -22.04
C LYS A 28 -12.82 -30.91 -20.92
N PRO A 29 -12.60 -29.77 -20.25
CA PRO A 29 -11.55 -29.64 -19.24
C PRO A 29 -11.82 -30.59 -18.08
N LYS A 30 -10.80 -31.29 -17.60
CA LYS A 30 -10.87 -32.20 -16.44
C LYS A 30 -10.18 -31.60 -15.22
N THR A 31 -9.25 -30.65 -15.42
CA THR A 31 -8.48 -30.01 -14.39
C THR A 31 -8.61 -28.48 -14.50
N VAL A 32 -8.18 -27.78 -13.45
CA VAL A 32 -8.09 -26.30 -13.47
C VAL A 32 -7.08 -25.83 -14.53
N GLU A 33 -6.02 -26.59 -14.74
CA GLU A 33 -5.00 -26.32 -15.78
C GLU A 33 -5.59 -26.45 -17.19
N ASP A 34 -6.41 -27.48 -17.46
CA ASP A 34 -7.12 -27.62 -18.73
C ASP A 34 -8.05 -26.43 -18.99
N MET A 35 -8.72 -25.93 -17.93
CA MET A 35 -9.57 -24.75 -18.02
C MET A 35 -8.77 -23.50 -18.36
N GLN A 36 -7.61 -23.30 -17.71
CA GLN A 36 -6.73 -22.17 -17.99
C GLN A 36 -6.20 -22.21 -19.43
N ASN A 37 -5.84 -23.38 -19.92
CA ASN A 37 -5.39 -23.56 -21.31
C ASN A 37 -6.52 -23.27 -22.31
N ALA A 38 -7.73 -23.73 -22.04
CA ALA A 38 -8.91 -23.41 -22.86
C ALA A 38 -9.18 -21.90 -22.90
N LEU A 39 -9.01 -21.19 -21.78
CA LEU A 39 -9.15 -19.74 -21.73
C LEU A 39 -8.03 -19.02 -22.52
N LYS A 40 -6.78 -19.49 -22.47
CA LYS A 40 -5.68 -18.94 -23.30
C LYS A 40 -6.00 -19.02 -24.78
N ASP A 41 -6.51 -20.16 -25.25
CA ASP A 41 -6.91 -20.38 -26.65
C ASP A 41 -8.04 -19.43 -27.10
N ILE A 42 -8.86 -18.97 -26.16
CA ILE A 42 -9.96 -18.03 -26.45
C ILE A 42 -9.46 -16.59 -26.42
N PHE A 43 -8.58 -16.23 -25.47
CA PHE A 43 -8.07 -14.87 -25.33
C PHE A 43 -7.27 -14.39 -26.54
N GLY A 44 -6.46 -15.24 -27.18
CA GLY A 44 -5.71 -14.89 -28.36
C GLY A 44 -6.60 -14.34 -29.47
N PRO A 45 -7.54 -15.14 -30.01
CA PRO A 45 -8.49 -14.69 -31.03
C PRO A 45 -9.33 -13.49 -30.61
N MET A 46 -9.71 -13.40 -29.33
CA MET A 46 -10.48 -12.26 -28.82
C MET A 46 -9.69 -10.94 -28.88
N PHE A 47 -8.43 -10.93 -28.46
CA PHE A 47 -7.55 -9.78 -28.59
C PHE A 47 -7.30 -9.41 -30.03
N GLU A 48 -7.09 -10.39 -30.91
CA GLU A 48 -6.93 -10.15 -32.34
C GLU A 48 -8.17 -9.53 -32.96
N ALA A 49 -9.36 -10.00 -32.60
CA ALA A 49 -10.62 -9.41 -33.06
C ALA A 49 -10.80 -7.95 -32.58
N MET A 50 -10.49 -7.66 -31.30
CA MET A 50 -10.55 -6.31 -30.78
C MET A 50 -9.55 -5.37 -31.48
N LEU A 51 -8.30 -5.79 -31.66
CA LEU A 51 -7.28 -5.03 -32.38
C LEU A 51 -7.64 -4.78 -33.84
N ASN A 52 -8.27 -5.76 -34.51
CA ASN A 52 -8.77 -5.57 -35.86
C ASN A 52 -9.92 -4.58 -35.93
N GLY A 53 -10.85 -4.61 -34.95
CA GLY A 53 -11.92 -3.62 -34.84
C GLY A 53 -11.39 -2.19 -34.61
N GLU A 54 -10.35 -2.03 -33.77
CA GLU A 54 -9.68 -0.72 -33.62
C GLU A 54 -9.01 -0.27 -34.92
N MET A 55 -8.40 -1.20 -35.67
CA MET A 55 -7.81 -0.90 -36.97
C MET A 55 -8.87 -0.51 -38.01
N ASP A 56 -10.03 -1.19 -38.02
CA ASP A 56 -11.15 -0.84 -38.89
C ASP A 56 -11.63 0.57 -38.62
N ASN A 57 -11.80 0.93 -37.36
CA ASN A 57 -12.17 2.30 -36.92
C ASN A 57 -11.08 3.33 -37.30
N HIS A 58 -9.81 2.98 -37.14
CA HIS A 58 -8.69 3.89 -37.46
C HIS A 58 -8.60 4.18 -38.98
N LEU A 59 -8.80 3.17 -39.79
CA LEU A 59 -8.73 3.29 -41.25
C LEU A 59 -10.06 3.74 -41.86
N GLY A 60 -11.19 3.61 -41.17
CA GLY A 60 -12.52 3.93 -41.64
C GLY A 60 -13.08 2.92 -42.66
N TYR A 61 -12.51 1.69 -42.72
CA TYR A 61 -13.01 0.62 -43.55
C TYR A 61 -12.65 -0.76 -43.00
N ASP A 62 -13.50 -1.74 -43.22
CA ASP A 62 -13.33 -3.12 -42.81
C ASP A 62 -12.28 -3.86 -43.63
N SER A 63 -11.69 -4.92 -43.06
CA SER A 63 -10.64 -5.72 -43.74
C SER A 63 -11.06 -6.30 -45.09
N ASN A 64 -12.35 -6.61 -45.27
CA ASN A 64 -12.94 -7.22 -46.45
C ASN A 64 -13.65 -6.20 -47.36
N ASP A 65 -13.54 -4.92 -47.09
CA ASP A 65 -14.17 -3.89 -47.92
C ASP A 65 -13.38 -3.73 -49.24
N HIS A 66 -14.06 -3.92 -50.37
CA HIS A 66 -13.54 -3.77 -51.72
C HIS A 66 -13.96 -2.40 -52.37
N GLY A 67 -14.68 -1.55 -51.68
CA GLY A 67 -15.12 -0.25 -52.14
C GLY A 67 -14.01 0.80 -52.16
N ALA A 68 -14.39 2.03 -52.53
CA ALA A 68 -13.52 3.19 -52.46
C ALA A 68 -13.18 3.49 -50.99
N LYS A 69 -11.90 3.53 -50.64
CA LYS A 69 -11.44 3.69 -49.27
C LYS A 69 -11.32 5.17 -48.88
N PRO A 70 -11.77 5.55 -47.68
CA PRO A 70 -11.82 6.95 -47.25
C PRO A 70 -10.44 7.56 -46.96
N THR A 71 -9.40 6.73 -46.85
CA THR A 71 -8.01 7.18 -46.55
C THR A 71 -7.00 6.56 -47.51
N GLU A 72 -5.83 7.20 -47.67
CA GLU A 72 -4.69 6.66 -48.42
C GLU A 72 -3.94 5.59 -47.61
N ASN A 73 -4.05 5.61 -46.28
CA ASN A 73 -3.43 4.62 -45.42
C ASN A 73 -4.04 3.21 -45.63
N ARG A 74 -3.25 2.18 -45.53
CA ARG A 74 -3.63 0.80 -45.83
C ARG A 74 -3.16 -0.12 -44.73
N ARG A 75 -3.85 -1.27 -44.56
CA ARG A 75 -3.34 -2.37 -43.75
C ARG A 75 -2.00 -2.86 -44.28
N ASN A 76 -1.07 -3.15 -43.38
CA ASN A 76 0.28 -3.60 -43.69
C ASN A 76 0.64 -4.90 -42.95
N GLY A 77 -0.24 -5.88 -43.07
CA GLY A 77 -0.06 -7.19 -42.42
C GLY A 77 -0.17 -7.17 -40.91
N TYR A 78 0.44 -8.13 -40.26
CA TYR A 78 0.41 -8.37 -38.83
C TYR A 78 1.83 -8.52 -38.28
N ILE A 79 1.97 -8.27 -36.97
CA ILE A 79 3.16 -8.59 -36.21
C ILE A 79 2.78 -9.60 -35.13
N GLU A 80 3.54 -10.70 -35.05
CA GLU A 80 3.37 -11.66 -33.96
C GLU A 80 3.93 -11.09 -32.66
N LYS A 81 3.15 -11.21 -31.59
CA LYS A 81 3.46 -10.61 -30.29
C LYS A 81 2.95 -11.54 -29.19
N THR A 82 3.81 -11.88 -28.25
CA THR A 82 3.41 -12.57 -27.02
C THR A 82 2.95 -11.53 -25.99
N VAL A 83 1.73 -11.71 -25.48
CA VAL A 83 1.11 -10.85 -24.48
C VAL A 83 0.92 -11.63 -23.19
N ARG A 84 1.34 -11.04 -22.08
CA ARG A 84 1.11 -11.57 -20.74
C ARG A 84 -0.30 -11.24 -20.28
N THR A 85 -1.03 -12.27 -19.88
CA THR A 85 -2.40 -12.14 -19.35
C THR A 85 -2.47 -12.71 -17.93
N SER A 86 -3.60 -12.54 -17.27
CA SER A 86 -3.87 -13.18 -15.97
C SER A 86 -3.91 -14.72 -16.01
N GLN A 87 -4.01 -15.31 -17.20
CA GLN A 87 -4.00 -16.76 -17.44
C GLN A 87 -2.66 -17.26 -18.00
N GLY A 88 -1.65 -16.39 -18.12
CA GLY A 88 -0.33 -16.69 -18.66
C GLY A 88 -0.07 -16.02 -20.01
N ASN A 89 0.96 -16.46 -20.71
CA ASN A 89 1.35 -15.91 -22.01
C ASN A 89 0.40 -16.36 -23.12
N VAL A 90 -0.01 -15.41 -23.97
CA VAL A 90 -0.88 -15.63 -25.12
C VAL A 90 -0.21 -15.03 -26.36
N GLU A 91 -0.08 -15.80 -27.43
CA GLU A 91 0.41 -15.31 -28.71
C GLU A 91 -0.74 -14.68 -29.50
N ILE A 92 -0.49 -13.50 -30.08
CA ILE A 92 -1.46 -12.74 -30.87
C ILE A 92 -0.82 -12.17 -32.12
N LYS A 93 -1.65 -11.95 -33.14
CA LYS A 93 -1.29 -11.26 -34.39
C LYS A 93 -1.87 -9.84 -34.33
N ALA A 94 -1.04 -8.85 -34.00
CA ALA A 94 -1.43 -7.45 -33.95
C ALA A 94 -1.38 -6.83 -35.35
N PRO A 95 -2.46 -6.18 -35.84
CA PRO A 95 -2.49 -5.57 -37.16
C PRO A 95 -1.59 -4.32 -37.24
N ARG A 96 -1.11 -4.02 -38.42
CA ARG A 96 -0.29 -2.84 -38.72
C ARG A 96 -0.89 -2.06 -39.89
N ASP A 97 -0.73 -0.76 -39.87
CA ASP A 97 -0.98 0.14 -40.98
C ASP A 97 0.31 0.52 -41.71
N ARG A 98 0.19 1.02 -42.92
CA ARG A 98 1.34 1.40 -43.76
C ARG A 98 2.08 2.60 -43.20
N ASP A 99 1.34 3.60 -42.70
CA ASP A 99 1.90 4.86 -42.24
C ASP A 99 2.43 4.79 -40.80
N GLY A 100 2.18 3.66 -40.07
CA GLY A 100 2.60 3.46 -38.71
C GLY A 100 1.87 4.34 -37.68
N SER A 101 0.76 4.98 -38.10
CA SER A 101 -0.03 5.91 -37.28
C SER A 101 -1.05 5.24 -36.36
N PHE A 102 -1.34 3.96 -36.57
CA PHE A 102 -2.26 3.19 -35.73
C PHE A 102 -1.73 3.03 -34.32
N GLU A 103 -2.43 3.53 -33.32
CA GLU A 103 -2.09 3.39 -31.90
C GLU A 103 -3.24 2.65 -31.18
N PRO A 104 -3.12 1.30 -31.04
CA PRO A 104 -4.16 0.49 -30.42
C PRO A 104 -4.29 0.81 -28.93
N GLN A 105 -5.54 0.87 -28.44
CA GLN A 105 -5.87 1.16 -27.03
C GLN A 105 -5.91 -0.12 -26.19
N VAL A 106 -6.45 -1.21 -26.74
CA VAL A 106 -6.58 -2.49 -26.02
C VAL A 106 -5.22 -3.08 -25.64
N ILE A 107 -4.28 -3.07 -26.57
CA ILE A 107 -2.89 -3.50 -26.32
C ILE A 107 -1.95 -2.50 -27.01
N PRO A 108 -1.46 -1.48 -26.31
CA PRO A 108 -0.57 -0.48 -26.86
C PRO A 108 0.66 -1.08 -27.55
N LYS A 109 1.18 -0.41 -28.57
CA LYS A 109 2.28 -0.94 -29.44
C LYS A 109 3.45 -1.52 -28.67
N ARG A 110 3.87 -0.90 -27.60
CA ARG A 110 5.05 -1.30 -26.79
C ARG A 110 4.69 -2.09 -25.54
N SER A 111 3.40 -2.22 -25.23
CA SER A 111 2.95 -3.02 -24.07
C SER A 111 2.86 -4.49 -24.45
N ARG A 112 3.30 -5.36 -23.56
CA ARG A 112 3.18 -6.82 -23.64
C ARG A 112 2.50 -7.41 -22.42
N ASP A 113 1.98 -6.54 -21.53
CA ASP A 113 1.37 -6.96 -20.29
C ASP A 113 -0.02 -6.34 -20.15
N VAL A 114 -1.04 -7.18 -20.12
CA VAL A 114 -2.45 -6.82 -19.91
C VAL A 114 -3.02 -7.55 -18.70
N SER A 115 -2.15 -8.11 -17.84
CA SER A 115 -2.55 -8.91 -16.69
C SER A 115 -2.97 -8.09 -15.47
N GLY A 116 -2.76 -6.77 -15.49
CA GLY A 116 -2.88 -5.92 -14.30
C GLY A 116 -1.88 -6.32 -13.20
N ILE A 117 -0.72 -6.84 -13.60
CA ILE A 117 0.30 -7.36 -12.68
C ILE A 117 0.96 -6.25 -11.88
N GLU A 118 1.01 -5.03 -12.42
CA GLU A 118 1.65 -3.89 -11.76
C GLU A 118 1.03 -3.60 -10.41
N ASP A 119 -0.31 -3.55 -10.33
CA ASP A 119 -1.04 -3.34 -9.06
C ASP A 119 -0.76 -4.46 -8.05
N LYS A 120 -0.61 -5.69 -8.53
CA LYS A 120 -0.30 -6.85 -7.68
C LYS A 120 1.13 -6.81 -7.16
N VAL A 121 2.09 -6.41 -8.00
CA VAL A 121 3.49 -6.19 -7.60
C VAL A 121 3.55 -5.10 -6.53
N LEU A 122 2.86 -3.98 -6.73
CA LEU A 122 2.79 -2.89 -5.76
C LEU A 122 2.17 -3.35 -4.43
N ALA A 123 1.07 -4.12 -4.49
CA ALA A 123 0.42 -4.65 -3.30
C ALA A 123 1.31 -5.64 -2.51
N MET A 124 2.09 -6.47 -3.19
CA MET A 124 3.05 -7.39 -2.58
C MET A 124 4.23 -6.64 -1.98
N TYR A 125 4.77 -5.66 -2.70
CA TYR A 125 5.86 -4.81 -2.23
C TYR A 125 5.46 -4.01 -0.99
N ALA A 126 4.27 -3.41 -0.98
CA ALA A 126 3.72 -2.70 0.17
C ALA A 126 3.52 -3.59 1.42
N ARG A 127 3.41 -4.90 1.24
CA ARG A 127 3.38 -5.88 2.34
C ARG A 127 4.76 -6.32 2.81
N GLY A 128 5.83 -5.75 2.25
CA GLY A 128 7.21 -6.02 2.63
C GLY A 128 7.85 -7.23 1.94
N MET A 129 7.28 -7.74 0.86
CA MET A 129 7.89 -8.81 0.09
C MET A 129 9.14 -8.31 -0.65
N SER A 130 10.21 -9.12 -0.66
CA SER A 130 11.39 -8.81 -1.45
C SER A 130 11.12 -8.95 -2.96
N GLN A 131 11.92 -8.30 -3.80
CA GLN A 131 11.80 -8.43 -5.26
C GLN A 131 11.89 -9.91 -5.72
N ARG A 132 12.70 -10.71 -5.04
CA ARG A 132 12.84 -12.15 -5.32
C ARG A 132 11.56 -12.91 -4.99
N ASP A 133 10.96 -12.64 -3.82
CA ASP A 133 9.73 -13.29 -3.41
C ASP A 133 8.55 -12.89 -4.31
N ILE A 134 8.51 -11.62 -4.73
CA ILE A 134 7.53 -11.12 -5.71
C ILE A 134 7.68 -11.87 -7.03
N SER A 135 8.91 -11.97 -7.57
CA SER A 135 9.17 -12.68 -8.83
C SER A 135 8.77 -14.15 -8.75
N SER A 136 9.11 -14.83 -7.64
CA SER A 136 8.72 -16.23 -7.42
C SER A 136 7.20 -16.39 -7.31
N THR A 137 6.53 -15.52 -6.55
CA THR A 137 5.07 -15.57 -6.40
C THR A 137 4.34 -15.33 -7.73
N ILE A 138 4.86 -14.41 -8.55
CA ILE A 138 4.31 -14.16 -9.89
C ILE A 138 4.50 -15.37 -10.79
N ASP A 139 5.66 -16.01 -10.73
CA ASP A 139 5.93 -17.23 -11.48
C ASP A 139 4.99 -18.37 -11.08
N ASP A 140 4.82 -18.59 -9.78
CA ASP A 140 3.93 -19.62 -9.24
C ASP A 140 2.46 -19.43 -9.63
N ILE A 141 1.99 -18.17 -9.67
CA ILE A 141 0.57 -17.87 -9.94
C ILE A 141 0.27 -17.76 -11.44
N TYR A 142 1.16 -17.14 -12.19
CA TYR A 142 0.90 -16.73 -13.59
C TYR A 142 1.79 -17.45 -14.62
N GLY A 143 2.77 -18.26 -14.18
CA GLY A 143 3.64 -19.03 -15.07
C GLY A 143 4.60 -18.18 -15.89
N PHE A 144 4.98 -16.99 -15.40
CA PHE A 144 6.05 -16.18 -15.98
C PHE A 144 6.80 -15.39 -14.89
N THR A 145 8.10 -15.20 -15.09
CA THR A 145 8.95 -14.45 -14.17
C THR A 145 8.98 -12.95 -14.50
N LEU A 146 9.10 -12.13 -13.47
CA LEU A 146 9.45 -10.71 -13.59
C LEU A 146 10.91 -10.52 -13.17
N SER A 147 11.69 -9.80 -13.96
CA SER A 147 13.04 -9.43 -13.57
C SER A 147 13.01 -8.45 -12.39
N ALA A 148 14.06 -8.45 -11.57
CA ALA A 148 14.20 -7.49 -10.46
C ALA A 148 14.15 -6.04 -10.95
N GLU A 149 14.75 -5.78 -12.12
CA GLU A 149 14.70 -4.48 -12.80
C GLU A 149 13.27 -4.06 -13.13
N LYS A 150 12.44 -4.95 -13.69
CA LYS A 150 11.04 -4.65 -13.99
C LYS A 150 10.21 -4.42 -12.73
N ILE A 151 10.49 -5.14 -11.64
CA ILE A 151 9.83 -4.90 -10.35
C ILE A 151 10.24 -3.53 -9.80
N SER A 152 11.53 -3.15 -9.92
CA SER A 152 12.00 -1.83 -9.54
C SER A 152 11.30 -0.72 -10.31
N ASP A 153 11.24 -0.84 -11.64
CA ASP A 153 10.52 0.13 -12.50
C ASP A 153 9.06 0.33 -12.09
N ILE A 154 8.38 -0.76 -11.71
CA ILE A 154 6.99 -0.70 -11.25
C ILE A 154 6.90 0.03 -9.91
N THR A 155 7.79 -0.29 -8.96
CA THR A 155 7.79 0.32 -7.63
C THR A 155 8.22 1.79 -7.66
N ASP A 156 9.12 2.15 -8.56
CA ASP A 156 9.62 3.52 -8.69
C ASP A 156 8.54 4.50 -9.19
N ARG A 157 7.54 4.02 -9.93
CA ARG A 157 6.40 4.85 -10.36
C ARG A 157 5.57 5.41 -9.20
N VAL A 158 5.61 4.75 -8.04
CA VAL A 158 4.91 5.21 -6.83
C VAL A 158 5.64 6.37 -6.15
N LEU A 159 6.92 6.60 -6.48
CA LEU A 159 7.72 7.66 -5.83
C LEU A 159 7.15 9.05 -6.08
N ASP A 160 6.63 9.31 -7.27
CA ASP A 160 6.03 10.61 -7.59
C ASP A 160 4.75 10.84 -6.77
N GLU A 161 3.86 9.84 -6.70
CA GLU A 161 2.65 9.89 -5.88
C GLU A 161 2.99 10.03 -4.38
N LEU A 162 4.04 9.33 -3.92
CA LEU A 162 4.53 9.44 -2.54
C LEU A 162 5.06 10.83 -2.24
N ASN A 163 5.80 11.44 -3.17
CA ASN A 163 6.29 12.81 -3.05
C ASN A 163 5.14 13.83 -3.03
N GLU A 164 4.15 13.68 -3.89
CA GLU A 164 2.95 14.51 -3.88
C GLU A 164 2.19 14.38 -2.55
N TRP A 165 2.01 13.13 -2.07
CA TRP A 165 1.38 12.87 -0.78
C TRP A 165 2.16 13.49 0.37
N GLN A 166 3.49 13.34 0.41
CA GLN A 166 4.35 13.91 1.44
C GLN A 166 4.27 15.44 1.47
N ASN A 167 4.19 16.09 0.33
CA ASN A 167 4.19 17.54 0.20
C ASN A 167 2.78 18.17 0.15
N ARG A 168 1.71 17.38 0.25
CA ARG A 168 0.34 17.89 0.19
C ARG A 168 0.05 18.93 1.27
N PRO A 169 -0.84 19.91 1.02
CA PRO A 169 -1.35 20.80 2.04
C PRO A 169 -2.01 20.04 3.19
N LEU A 170 -1.75 20.47 4.41
CA LEU A 170 -2.34 19.91 5.62
C LEU A 170 -3.49 20.78 6.12
N LYS A 171 -4.29 20.26 7.06
CA LYS A 171 -5.33 21.04 7.73
C LYS A 171 -4.70 22.07 8.65
N LYS A 172 -5.39 23.19 8.84
CA LYS A 172 -4.90 24.29 9.68
C LYS A 172 -4.76 23.92 11.15
N VAL A 173 -5.65 23.07 11.67
CA VAL A 173 -5.72 22.73 13.09
C VAL A 173 -5.82 21.23 13.29
N TYR A 174 -5.00 20.71 14.22
CA TYR A 174 -5.06 19.33 14.71
C TYR A 174 -5.29 19.32 16.21
N ALA A 175 -6.31 18.56 16.66
CA ALA A 175 -6.61 18.41 18.09
C ALA A 175 -5.54 17.60 18.81
N PHE A 176 -5.12 16.48 18.21
CA PHE A 176 -4.09 15.60 18.76
C PHE A 176 -3.08 15.21 17.68
N VAL A 177 -1.82 15.28 18.03
CA VAL A 177 -0.71 14.82 17.19
C VAL A 177 0.13 13.81 17.96
N PHE A 178 0.43 12.68 17.35
CA PHE A 178 1.31 11.65 17.89
C PHE A 178 2.59 11.64 17.07
N VAL A 179 3.70 11.66 17.76
CA VAL A 179 5.05 11.74 17.19
C VAL A 179 5.80 10.50 17.63
N ASP A 180 6.25 9.71 16.66
CA ASP A 180 7.00 8.49 16.89
C ASP A 180 8.23 8.42 16.00
N CYS A 181 9.25 7.72 16.48
CA CYS A 181 10.47 7.47 15.72
C CYS A 181 10.94 6.04 15.99
N MET A 182 11.01 5.26 14.94
CA MET A 182 11.56 3.91 14.97
C MET A 182 12.86 3.83 14.18
N TYR A 183 13.72 2.87 14.51
CA TYR A 183 14.87 2.55 13.71
C TYR A 183 14.59 1.35 12.82
N VAL A 184 14.98 1.48 11.56
CA VAL A 184 14.95 0.40 10.58
C VAL A 184 16.33 0.22 9.99
N THR A 185 16.70 -1.01 9.70
CA THR A 185 17.96 -1.34 9.05
C THR A 185 17.77 -1.23 7.54
N ILE A 186 18.45 -0.29 6.90
CA ILE A 186 18.42 -0.07 5.46
C ILE A 186 19.78 -0.44 4.86
N ARG A 187 19.78 -1.21 3.79
CA ARG A 187 20.97 -1.48 2.99
C ARG A 187 21.04 -0.48 1.85
N ARG A 188 22.05 0.37 1.87
CA ARG A 188 22.30 1.37 0.84
C ARG A 188 23.81 1.36 0.50
N ASP A 189 24.14 1.42 -0.79
CA ASP A 189 25.51 1.49 -1.30
C ASP A 189 26.44 0.40 -0.71
N TYR A 190 25.92 -0.87 -0.61
CA TYR A 190 26.58 -2.03 0.00
C TYR A 190 26.82 -1.93 1.51
N GLU A 191 26.41 -0.86 2.16
CA GLU A 191 26.47 -0.71 3.62
C GLU A 191 25.10 -0.95 4.25
N VAL A 192 25.12 -1.48 5.46
CA VAL A 192 23.92 -1.69 6.28
C VAL A 192 23.93 -0.60 7.35
N LYS A 193 22.94 0.32 7.28
CA LYS A 193 22.82 1.44 8.22
C LYS A 193 21.48 1.41 8.95
N GLU A 194 21.51 1.72 10.23
CA GLU A 194 20.30 2.02 10.97
C GLU A 194 19.81 3.42 10.59
N THR A 195 18.57 3.51 10.15
CA THR A 195 17.94 4.76 9.73
C THR A 195 16.73 5.02 10.61
N ALA A 196 16.65 6.22 11.18
CA ALA A 196 15.49 6.67 11.93
C ALA A 196 14.33 7.02 10.99
N VAL A 197 13.19 6.40 11.21
CA VAL A 197 11.93 6.69 10.52
C VAL A 197 11.03 7.48 11.47
N TYR A 198 10.83 8.73 11.14
CA TYR A 198 9.95 9.64 11.88
C TYR A 198 8.56 9.59 11.30
N THR A 199 7.57 9.35 12.14
CA THR A 199 6.16 9.29 11.76
C THR A 199 5.36 10.29 12.57
N ILE A 200 4.56 11.11 11.90
CA ILE A 200 3.64 12.03 12.57
C ILE A 200 2.21 11.69 12.14
N LEU A 201 1.40 11.42 13.15
CA LEU A 201 -0.01 11.09 13.02
C LEU A 201 -0.84 12.19 13.67
N GLY A 202 -1.80 12.75 12.93
CA GLY A 202 -2.72 13.79 13.44
C GLY A 202 -4.17 13.31 13.51
N TYR A 203 -4.91 13.88 14.46
CA TYR A 203 -6.37 13.84 14.52
C TYR A 203 -6.89 15.26 14.38
N ASP A 204 -7.74 15.49 13.40
CA ASP A 204 -8.39 16.78 13.22
C ASP A 204 -9.49 17.05 14.26
N LEU A 205 -10.14 18.21 14.17
CA LEU A 205 -11.24 18.60 15.08
C LEU A 205 -12.48 17.70 14.97
N GLN A 206 -12.62 16.95 13.87
CA GLN A 206 -13.69 15.98 13.66
C GLN A 206 -13.30 14.55 14.11
N GLY A 207 -12.10 14.39 14.66
CA GLY A 207 -11.58 13.09 15.07
C GLY A 207 -11.09 12.21 13.92
N LYS A 208 -10.97 12.75 12.70
CA LYS A 208 -10.46 12.00 11.56
C LYS A 208 -8.95 11.90 11.65
N LYS A 209 -8.45 10.66 11.55
CA LYS A 209 -7.04 10.30 11.56
C LYS A 209 -6.38 10.60 10.21
N ASP A 210 -5.19 11.17 10.23
CA ASP A 210 -4.35 11.40 9.06
C ASP A 210 -2.87 11.19 9.41
N ILE A 211 -2.09 10.60 8.50
CA ILE A 211 -0.63 10.55 8.62
C ILE A 211 -0.09 11.82 7.98
N LEU A 212 0.50 12.71 8.78
CA LEU A 212 0.95 14.02 8.32
C LEU A 212 2.22 13.95 7.47
N GLY A 213 3.03 12.92 7.68
CA GLY A 213 4.21 12.63 6.88
C GLY A 213 5.10 11.58 7.51
N LEU A 214 6.11 11.15 6.71
CA LEU A 214 7.15 10.21 7.06
C LEU A 214 8.49 10.84 6.66
N TRP A 215 9.48 10.81 7.57
CA TRP A 215 10.82 11.35 7.30
C TRP A 215 11.87 10.31 7.67
N LEU A 216 12.90 10.23 6.85
CA LEU A 216 14.04 9.34 7.04
C LEU A 216 15.27 10.15 7.41
N ASN A 217 15.99 9.74 8.44
CA ASN A 217 17.26 10.38 8.80
C ASN A 217 18.21 9.35 9.42
N GLU A 218 19.52 9.54 9.26
CA GLU A 218 20.53 8.65 9.84
C GLU A 218 20.65 8.81 11.36
N THR A 219 20.20 9.94 11.92
CA THR A 219 20.31 10.24 13.34
C THR A 219 19.01 10.73 13.95
N LYS A 220 18.74 10.34 15.20
CA LYS A 220 17.66 10.88 16.01
C LYS A 220 18.18 12.12 16.75
N SER A 221 17.92 13.31 16.20
CA SER A 221 18.38 14.56 16.80
C SER A 221 17.26 15.58 16.97
N LYS A 222 17.43 16.51 17.92
CA LYS A 222 16.52 17.65 18.14
C LYS A 222 16.33 18.48 16.87
N ASN A 223 17.40 18.68 16.09
CA ASN A 223 17.36 19.51 14.88
C ASN A 223 16.46 18.90 13.80
N VAL A 224 16.44 17.58 13.65
CA VAL A 224 15.56 16.87 12.72
C VAL A 224 14.11 17.10 13.10
N TRP A 225 13.75 16.99 14.37
CA TRP A 225 12.41 17.27 14.85
C TRP A 225 11.96 18.72 14.58
N MET A 226 12.83 19.68 14.79
CA MET A 226 12.53 21.08 14.49
C MET A 226 12.26 21.28 12.99
N GLN A 227 13.06 20.67 12.12
CA GLN A 227 12.85 20.71 10.66
C GLN A 227 11.51 20.10 10.27
N ILE A 228 11.14 18.95 10.87
CA ILE A 228 9.87 18.28 10.62
C ILE A 228 8.68 19.17 11.06
N PHE A 229 8.73 19.77 12.24
CA PHE A 229 7.67 20.66 12.70
C PHE A 229 7.55 21.93 11.84
N ASP A 230 8.68 22.50 11.39
CA ASP A 230 8.70 23.66 10.50
C ASP A 230 8.09 23.29 9.12
N GLU A 231 8.42 22.11 8.59
CA GLU A 231 7.83 21.61 7.34
C GLU A 231 6.31 21.43 7.46
N ILE A 232 5.84 20.84 8.55
CA ILE A 232 4.40 20.69 8.81
C ILE A 232 3.72 22.06 8.86
N LYS A 233 4.35 23.04 9.50
CA LYS A 233 3.85 24.43 9.54
C LYS A 233 3.80 25.05 8.15
N LYS A 234 4.85 24.90 7.34
CA LYS A 234 4.90 25.37 5.95
C LYS A 234 3.82 24.72 5.06
N ARG A 235 3.44 23.48 5.36
CA ARG A 235 2.35 22.77 4.67
C ARG A 235 0.95 23.19 5.14
N GLY A 236 0.83 24.21 5.99
CA GLY A 236 -0.42 24.87 6.35
C GLY A 236 -0.94 24.62 7.76
N VAL A 237 -0.25 23.87 8.61
CA VAL A 237 -0.66 23.69 10.02
C VAL A 237 -0.39 24.96 10.79
N GLU A 238 -1.45 25.58 11.29
CA GLU A 238 -1.39 26.82 12.08
C GLU A 238 -1.32 26.51 13.58
N GLU A 239 -2.09 25.50 14.05
CA GLU A 239 -2.22 25.18 15.46
C GLU A 239 -2.35 23.67 15.74
N ILE A 240 -1.73 23.24 16.83
CA ILE A 240 -1.84 21.88 17.38
C ILE A 240 -2.16 22.02 18.87
N PHE A 241 -3.24 21.39 19.34
CA PHE A 241 -3.61 21.50 20.76
C PHE A 241 -2.77 20.58 21.64
N PHE A 242 -2.65 19.30 21.28
CA PHE A 242 -1.91 18.32 22.06
C PHE A 242 -0.91 17.56 21.17
N ILE A 243 0.32 17.44 21.64
CA ILE A 243 1.32 16.55 21.05
C ILE A 243 1.71 15.48 22.07
N SER A 244 1.57 14.21 21.69
CA SER A 244 2.12 13.08 22.42
C SER A 244 3.41 12.61 21.76
N MET A 245 4.50 12.58 22.53
CA MET A 245 5.84 12.25 22.02
C MET A 245 6.64 11.44 23.03
N ASP A 246 7.70 10.78 22.56
CA ASP A 246 8.68 10.12 23.43
C ASP A 246 9.43 11.15 24.28
N GLY A 247 10.00 10.70 25.40
CA GLY A 247 10.72 11.54 26.36
C GLY A 247 12.11 12.02 25.93
N VAL A 248 12.32 12.27 24.64
CA VAL A 248 13.60 12.73 24.10
C VAL A 248 13.89 14.17 24.54
N SER A 249 15.10 14.39 25.07
CA SER A 249 15.53 15.72 25.50
C SER A 249 15.46 16.75 24.37
N GLY A 250 14.91 17.95 24.67
CA GLY A 250 14.80 19.08 23.76
C GLY A 250 13.68 18.96 22.70
N LEU A 251 12.95 17.83 22.64
CA LEU A 251 11.83 17.66 21.71
C LEU A 251 10.63 18.56 22.08
N THR A 252 10.36 18.69 23.38
CA THR A 252 9.32 19.58 23.91
C THR A 252 9.60 21.04 23.55
N ASP A 253 10.84 21.49 23.70
CA ASP A 253 11.22 22.87 23.37
C ASP A 253 11.15 23.11 21.87
N GLY A 254 11.53 22.11 21.06
CA GLY A 254 11.40 22.13 19.59
C GLY A 254 9.95 22.29 19.15
N ALA A 255 9.02 21.50 19.70
CA ALA A 255 7.61 21.61 19.40
C ALA A 255 7.02 22.97 19.78
N LYS A 256 7.33 23.46 21.00
CA LYS A 256 6.85 24.77 21.52
C LYS A 256 7.44 25.96 20.76
N SER A 257 8.64 25.84 20.20
CA SER A 257 9.23 26.92 19.40
C SER A 257 8.48 27.17 18.10
N ILE A 258 7.86 26.13 17.52
CA ILE A 258 7.10 26.20 16.27
C ILE A 258 5.60 26.40 16.54
N PHE A 259 5.06 25.72 17.57
CA PHE A 259 3.67 25.77 18.01
C PHE A 259 3.60 26.22 19.49
N PRO A 260 3.62 27.54 19.76
CA PRO A 260 3.80 28.04 21.14
C PRO A 260 2.72 27.61 22.13
N ASN A 261 1.48 27.44 21.67
CA ASN A 261 0.32 27.09 22.51
C ASN A 261 0.16 25.58 22.74
N VAL A 262 1.03 24.75 22.14
CA VAL A 262 0.89 23.30 22.18
C VAL A 262 1.09 22.74 23.60
N ILE A 263 0.20 21.85 24.00
CA ILE A 263 0.34 21.07 25.23
C ILE A 263 1.08 19.78 24.89
N VAL A 264 2.27 19.64 25.44
CA VAL A 264 3.11 18.45 25.19
C VAL A 264 2.89 17.42 26.29
N GLN A 265 2.58 16.17 25.89
CA GLN A 265 2.42 15.02 26.76
C GLN A 265 3.43 13.94 26.42
N ARG A 266 3.98 13.28 27.43
CA ARG A 266 4.83 12.11 27.22
C ARG A 266 3.99 10.91 26.80
N CYS A 267 4.47 10.16 25.83
CA CYS A 267 3.79 8.94 25.36
C CYS A 267 3.79 7.88 26.47
N ILE A 268 2.60 7.53 26.94
CA ILE A 268 2.41 6.51 28.00
C ILE A 268 2.96 5.15 27.57
N VAL A 269 2.83 4.79 26.29
CA VAL A 269 3.33 3.51 25.77
C VAL A 269 4.85 3.42 25.90
N HIS A 270 5.58 4.49 25.51
CA HIS A 270 7.03 4.55 25.67
C HIS A 270 7.44 4.58 27.14
N LEU A 271 6.71 5.33 27.97
CA LEU A 271 6.96 5.36 29.41
C LEU A 271 6.85 3.94 30.01
N ILE A 272 5.76 3.21 29.71
CA ILE A 272 5.57 1.85 30.19
C ILE A 272 6.68 0.92 29.67
N ARG A 273 6.97 0.95 28.37
CA ARG A 273 8.04 0.11 27.77
C ARG A 273 9.40 0.37 28.43
N ASN A 274 9.73 1.62 28.72
CA ASN A 274 10.97 1.97 29.37
C ASN A 274 10.97 1.51 30.85
N SER A 275 9.87 1.72 31.58
CA SER A 275 9.75 1.30 32.98
C SER A 275 9.90 -0.22 33.16
N VAL A 276 9.39 -1.03 32.25
CA VAL A 276 9.45 -2.51 32.38
C VAL A 276 10.80 -3.10 32.02
N LYS A 277 11.71 -2.37 31.37
CA LYS A 277 13.05 -2.88 31.02
C LYS A 277 13.86 -3.32 32.24
N TYR A 278 13.62 -2.67 33.36
CA TYR A 278 14.34 -2.90 34.62
C TYR A 278 13.62 -3.85 35.58
N ILE A 279 12.46 -4.41 35.18
CA ILE A 279 11.63 -5.26 36.01
C ILE A 279 11.90 -6.75 35.71
N PRO A 280 12.22 -7.58 36.72
CA PRO A 280 12.34 -9.01 36.56
C PRO A 280 11.09 -9.64 35.96
N SER A 281 11.25 -10.65 35.09
CA SER A 281 10.14 -11.30 34.36
C SER A 281 9.04 -11.84 35.30
N LYS A 282 9.39 -12.30 36.49
CA LYS A 282 8.45 -12.77 37.51
C LYS A 282 7.50 -11.70 38.00
N ASP A 283 7.93 -10.43 38.03
CA ASP A 283 7.20 -9.30 38.58
C ASP A 283 6.51 -8.48 37.50
N TYR A 284 6.81 -8.73 36.21
CA TYR A 284 6.31 -7.97 35.06
C TYR A 284 4.79 -7.80 35.05
N LYS A 285 4.05 -8.90 35.25
CA LYS A 285 2.59 -8.90 35.22
C LYS A 285 1.97 -8.05 36.36
N ALA A 286 2.53 -8.15 37.56
CA ALA A 286 2.08 -7.39 38.71
C ALA A 286 2.41 -5.90 38.54
N PHE A 287 3.62 -5.57 38.10
CA PHE A 287 4.07 -4.21 37.84
C PHE A 287 3.18 -3.50 36.80
N THR A 288 2.98 -4.12 35.63
CA THR A 288 2.15 -3.55 34.57
C THR A 288 0.68 -3.41 34.96
N SER A 289 0.15 -4.35 35.75
CA SER A 289 -1.21 -4.25 36.29
C SER A 289 -1.36 -3.07 37.25
N ASN A 290 -0.37 -2.79 38.12
CA ASN A 290 -0.39 -1.66 39.01
C ASN A 290 -0.20 -0.33 38.26
N LEU A 291 0.68 -0.26 37.25
CA LEU A 291 0.79 0.88 36.37
C LEU A 291 -0.55 1.22 35.70
N LYS A 292 -1.27 0.19 35.23
CA LYS A 292 -2.57 0.36 34.57
C LYS A 292 -3.59 1.04 35.47
N LYS A 293 -3.55 0.84 36.79
CA LYS A 293 -4.45 1.50 37.73
C LYS A 293 -4.21 3.01 37.81
N ILE A 294 -2.97 3.47 37.59
CA ILE A 294 -2.59 4.87 37.60
C ILE A 294 -3.15 5.58 36.37
N TYR A 295 -2.74 5.15 35.16
CA TYR A 295 -3.15 5.82 33.92
C TYR A 295 -4.58 5.53 33.48
N GLY A 296 -5.22 4.50 34.04
CA GLY A 296 -6.62 4.17 33.83
C GLY A 296 -7.55 4.74 34.92
N ALA A 297 -7.04 5.54 35.87
CA ALA A 297 -7.83 6.12 36.96
C ALA A 297 -8.86 7.11 36.42
N PRO A 298 -10.07 7.16 37.01
CA PRO A 298 -11.15 8.02 36.54
C PRO A 298 -10.98 9.53 36.90
N SER A 299 -10.02 9.86 37.77
CA SER A 299 -9.72 11.24 38.18
C SER A 299 -8.25 11.40 38.58
N LEU A 300 -7.74 12.63 38.53
CA LEU A 300 -6.39 12.96 38.96
C LEU A 300 -6.10 12.49 40.39
N LYS A 301 -7.02 12.80 41.33
CA LYS A 301 -6.88 12.39 42.73
C LYS A 301 -6.79 10.86 42.89
N SER A 302 -7.58 10.14 42.12
CA SER A 302 -7.48 8.66 42.10
C SER A 302 -6.16 8.17 41.54
N ALA A 303 -5.67 8.82 40.46
CA ALA A 303 -4.37 8.49 39.85
C ALA A 303 -3.20 8.73 40.84
N GLU A 304 -3.22 9.86 41.55
CA GLU A 304 -2.22 10.20 42.59
C GLU A 304 -2.23 9.18 43.72
N ASN A 305 -3.41 8.78 44.22
CA ASN A 305 -3.51 7.73 45.24
C ASN A 305 -2.95 6.37 44.76
N GLU A 306 -3.26 5.98 43.54
CA GLU A 306 -2.72 4.72 42.99
C GLU A 306 -1.20 4.84 42.73
N PHE A 307 -0.70 6.02 42.39
CA PHE A 307 0.73 6.26 42.23
C PHE A 307 1.49 6.17 43.57
N GLU A 308 0.92 6.70 44.68
CA GLU A 308 1.55 6.52 45.97
C GLU A 308 1.59 5.05 46.45
N LYS A 309 0.54 4.26 46.20
CA LYS A 309 0.56 2.82 46.44
C LYS A 309 1.60 2.11 45.58
N PHE A 310 1.70 2.54 44.31
CA PHE A 310 2.69 2.01 43.38
C PHE A 310 4.11 2.26 43.88
N LYS A 311 4.42 3.48 44.30
CA LYS A 311 5.71 3.83 44.91
C LYS A 311 6.03 2.95 46.09
N GLN A 312 5.11 2.79 47.05
CA GLN A 312 5.32 1.94 48.23
C GLN A 312 5.62 0.48 47.86
N THR A 313 4.99 -0.02 46.81
CA THR A 313 5.17 -1.42 46.40
C THR A 313 6.49 -1.65 45.64
N TRP A 314 6.91 -0.68 44.83
CA TRP A 314 7.99 -0.86 43.85
C TRP A 314 9.25 -0.02 44.14
N ALA A 315 9.27 0.82 45.18
CA ALA A 315 10.40 1.69 45.51
C ALA A 315 11.73 0.94 45.64
N CYS A 316 11.73 -0.23 46.26
CA CYS A 316 12.95 -1.02 46.43
C CYS A 316 13.56 -1.51 45.10
N LEU A 317 12.74 -1.81 44.09
CA LEU A 317 13.19 -2.23 42.77
C LEU A 317 13.68 -1.07 41.92
N LEU A 318 13.11 0.12 42.10
CA LEU A 318 13.49 1.32 41.36
C LEU A 318 14.79 1.96 41.91
N TYR A 319 15.03 1.84 43.20
CA TYR A 319 16.26 2.35 43.83
C TYR A 319 17.54 1.58 43.44
N THR A 320 17.40 0.31 43.07
CA THR A 320 18.56 -0.51 42.62
C THR A 320 18.96 -0.24 41.17
N SER A 321 18.11 0.41 40.38
CA SER A 321 18.42 0.76 38.98
C SER A 321 19.19 2.09 38.85
N ASP A 322 18.95 3.05 39.76
CA ASP A 322 19.69 4.33 39.78
C ASP A 322 21.14 4.16 40.29
N ALA A 323 21.43 3.10 41.02
CA ALA A 323 22.78 2.81 41.52
C ALA A 323 23.68 2.07 40.51
N ALA A 324 23.19 1.71 39.35
CA ALA A 324 23.94 1.04 38.29
C ALA A 324 24.41 1.96 37.15
N ASP A 325 24.04 3.24 37.20
CA ASP A 325 24.37 4.28 36.19
C ASP A 325 25.38 5.33 36.72
N ASP A 326 26.04 5.10 37.90
CA ASP A 326 27.18 5.89 38.39
C ASP A 326 28.53 5.26 38.02
#